data_b5129425452b1c6c232773e6790bfcc3
#
_entry.id   b5129425452b1c6c232773e6790bfcc3
#
_cell.length_a   1.000
_cell.length_b   1.000
_cell.length_c   1.000
_cell.angle_alpha   90.00
_cell.angle_beta   90.00
_cell.angle_gamma   90.00
#
_symmetry.space_group_name_H-M   'P 1'
#
loop_
_entity.id
_entity.type
_entity.pdbx_description
1 polymer ?
#
loop_
_entity_poly.entity_id
_entity_poly.type
_entity_poly.pdbx_seq_one_letter_code
_entity_poly.pdbx_strand_id
1 'polypeptide(L)'
;MANAEQYQPEESPPAYLNMSRRKVLRTLFIEYFKISLFIVGGGYAIIIAADDVFGRKLKWLKEGELIDRLPIIQMVPGLIAGNSAIYVGLKTAGLWGVFVSLLAVSLPSFCIITAIAIGYEALPLDNRYVQGAFLGLRSAISGVILATIFKSWPRIM
;
A
#
# COMPACT_ATOMS: atom_id res chain seq x y z
N MET A 1 -6.76 -42.22 -22.66
CA MET A 1 -6.08 -41.07 -22.00
C MET A 1 -6.96 -39.88 -22.32
N ALA A 2 -7.89 -39.57 -21.43
CA ALA A 2 -8.90 -38.53 -21.61
C ALA A 2 -8.28 -37.19 -21.20
N ASN A 3 -8.34 -36.21 -22.12
CA ASN A 3 -8.04 -34.81 -21.88
C ASN A 3 -8.91 -34.31 -20.71
N ALA A 4 -8.30 -34.10 -19.56
CA ALA A 4 -8.87 -33.19 -18.58
C ALA A 4 -8.74 -31.79 -19.14
N GLU A 5 -9.69 -31.39 -20.00
CA GLU A 5 -9.94 -29.97 -20.29
C GLU A 5 -10.18 -29.30 -18.95
N GLN A 6 -9.21 -28.48 -18.55
CA GLN A 6 -9.32 -27.62 -17.38
C GLN A 6 -10.58 -26.79 -17.56
N TYR A 7 -11.64 -27.19 -16.86
CA TYR A 7 -12.81 -26.35 -16.64
C TYR A 7 -12.35 -25.07 -15.96
N GLN A 8 -12.09 -24.04 -16.78
CA GLN A 8 -11.95 -22.68 -16.28
C GLN A 8 -13.39 -22.17 -16.09
N PRO A 9 -13.84 -21.97 -14.85
CA PRO A 9 -15.12 -21.34 -14.64
C PRO A 9 -15.12 -20.01 -15.34
N GLU A 10 -16.11 -19.78 -16.18
CA GLU A 10 -16.33 -18.55 -16.95
C GLU A 10 -16.32 -17.38 -15.96
N GLU A 11 -15.17 -16.69 -15.89
CA GLU A 11 -14.98 -15.59 -14.95
C GLU A 11 -15.94 -14.47 -15.34
N SER A 12 -16.89 -14.19 -14.48
CA SER A 12 -17.78 -13.06 -14.64
C SER A 12 -16.95 -11.78 -14.91
N PRO A 13 -17.34 -10.98 -15.89
CA PRO A 13 -16.57 -9.78 -16.25
C PRO A 13 -16.36 -8.89 -15.01
N PRO A 14 -15.16 -8.28 -14.85
CA PRO A 14 -14.85 -7.47 -13.69
C PRO A 14 -15.90 -6.39 -13.45
N ALA A 15 -16.35 -6.25 -12.21
CA ALA A 15 -17.48 -5.38 -11.87
C ALA A 15 -17.28 -3.90 -12.25
N TYR A 16 -16.03 -3.43 -12.39
CA TYR A 16 -15.75 -2.03 -12.79
C TYR A 16 -16.15 -1.73 -14.25
N LEU A 17 -16.26 -2.73 -15.13
CA LEU A 17 -16.65 -2.52 -16.53
C LEU A 17 -18.08 -1.98 -16.66
N ASN A 18 -18.95 -2.32 -15.72
CA ASN A 18 -20.35 -1.85 -15.68
C ASN A 18 -20.51 -0.51 -14.95
N MET A 19 -19.39 0.11 -14.50
CA MET A 19 -19.43 1.36 -13.74
C MET A 19 -19.02 2.56 -14.59
N SER A 20 -19.62 3.72 -14.32
CA SER A 20 -19.16 4.96 -14.95
C SER A 20 -17.71 5.26 -14.49
N ARG A 21 -16.89 5.81 -15.40
CA ARG A 21 -15.49 6.14 -15.14
C ARG A 21 -15.30 7.00 -13.88
N ARG A 22 -16.20 7.97 -13.65
CA ARG A 22 -16.16 8.82 -12.44
C ARG A 22 -16.38 8.01 -11.17
N LYS A 23 -17.24 7.01 -11.18
CA LYS A 23 -17.51 6.14 -10.05
C LYS A 23 -16.29 5.26 -9.76
N VAL A 24 -15.65 4.70 -10.80
CA VAL A 24 -14.41 3.92 -10.65
C VAL A 24 -13.31 4.76 -10.01
N LEU A 25 -13.04 5.96 -10.52
CA LEU A 25 -12.00 6.85 -9.98
C LEU A 25 -12.27 7.24 -8.52
N ARG A 26 -13.54 7.56 -8.19
CA ARG A 26 -13.93 7.89 -6.81
C ARG A 26 -13.74 6.70 -5.88
N THR A 27 -14.11 5.50 -6.29
CA THR A 27 -13.94 4.28 -5.50
C THR A 27 -12.46 3.97 -5.31
N LEU A 28 -11.63 4.06 -6.36
CA LEU A 28 -10.17 3.93 -6.27
C LEU A 28 -9.59 4.89 -5.22
N PHE A 29 -9.99 6.16 -5.29
CA PHE A 29 -9.51 7.17 -4.35
C PHE A 29 -9.89 6.82 -2.91
N ILE A 30 -11.16 6.55 -2.65
CA ILE A 30 -11.66 6.31 -1.30
C ILE A 30 -11.02 5.05 -0.70
N GLU A 31 -10.96 3.96 -1.45
CA GLU A 31 -10.44 2.70 -0.92
C GLU A 31 -8.92 2.76 -0.68
N TYR A 32 -8.13 3.31 -1.61
CA TYR A 32 -6.69 3.50 -1.38
C TYR A 32 -6.40 4.51 -0.27
N PHE A 33 -7.18 5.56 -0.15
CA PHE A 33 -7.06 6.53 0.94
C PHE A 33 -7.29 5.85 2.31
N LYS A 34 -8.35 5.05 2.44
CA LYS A 34 -8.63 4.27 3.66
C LYS A 34 -7.51 3.27 3.95
N ILE A 35 -7.09 2.49 2.95
CA ILE A 35 -6.01 1.52 3.11
C ILE A 35 -4.75 2.22 3.61
N SER A 36 -4.36 3.34 2.99
CA SER A 36 -3.15 4.09 3.37
C SER A 36 -3.26 4.77 4.73
N LEU A 37 -4.46 5.17 5.15
CA LEU A 37 -4.69 5.83 6.43
C LEU A 37 -4.69 4.84 7.61
N PHE A 38 -5.34 3.68 7.45
CA PHE A 38 -5.59 2.76 8.55
C PHE A 38 -4.59 1.60 8.64
N ILE A 39 -3.89 1.29 7.56
CA ILE A 39 -2.93 0.19 7.58
C ILE A 39 -1.56 0.71 7.98
N VAL A 40 -1.25 0.53 9.26
CA VAL A 40 0.09 0.76 9.80
C VAL A 40 0.91 -0.50 9.59
N GLY A 41 1.82 -0.47 8.61
CA GLY A 41 2.67 -1.63 8.30
C GLY A 41 3.55 -1.36 7.08
N GLY A 42 4.36 -2.34 6.72
CA GLY A 42 5.16 -2.27 5.50
C GLY A 42 4.31 -2.38 4.23
N GLY A 43 4.90 -2.09 3.07
CA GLY A 43 4.22 -2.11 1.77
C GLY A 43 3.45 -3.39 1.45
N TYR A 44 3.86 -4.52 2.01
CA TYR A 44 3.14 -5.80 1.88
C TYR A 44 1.76 -5.79 2.54
N ALA A 45 1.60 -5.14 3.70
CA ALA A 45 0.30 -5.04 4.37
C ALA A 45 -0.71 -4.27 3.51
N ILE A 46 -0.25 -3.24 2.80
CA ILE A 46 -1.07 -2.47 1.86
C ILE A 46 -1.49 -3.31 0.66
N ILE A 47 -0.59 -4.16 0.12
CA ILE A 47 -0.93 -5.06 -1.00
C ILE A 47 -1.99 -6.09 -0.58
N ILE A 48 -1.82 -6.73 0.58
CA ILE A 48 -2.78 -7.71 1.08
C ILE A 48 -4.16 -7.06 1.27
N ALA A 49 -4.20 -5.86 1.83
CA ALA A 49 -5.45 -5.13 1.99
C ALA A 49 -6.06 -4.67 0.67
N ALA A 50 -5.24 -4.25 -0.29
CA ALA A 50 -5.71 -3.89 -1.62
C ALA A 50 -6.27 -5.12 -2.36
N ASP A 51 -5.62 -6.29 -2.23
CA ASP A 51 -6.12 -7.54 -2.80
C ASP A 51 -7.47 -7.95 -2.18
N ASP A 52 -7.63 -7.83 -0.86
CA ASP A 52 -8.90 -8.08 -0.19
C ASP A 52 -10.02 -7.13 -0.67
N VAL A 53 -9.70 -5.84 -0.81
CA VAL A 53 -10.68 -4.84 -1.24
C VAL A 53 -11.02 -4.99 -2.72
N PHE A 54 -10.02 -5.01 -3.60
CA PHE A 54 -10.24 -4.98 -5.04
C PHE A 54 -10.49 -6.38 -5.63
N GLY A 55 -9.94 -7.43 -5.02
CA GLY A 55 -10.18 -8.82 -5.41
C GLY A 55 -11.47 -9.36 -4.81
N ARG A 56 -11.53 -9.47 -3.49
CA ARG A 56 -12.65 -10.14 -2.80
C ARG A 56 -13.92 -9.30 -2.71
N LYS A 57 -13.81 -8.05 -2.22
CA LYS A 57 -15.00 -7.22 -1.93
C LYS A 57 -15.61 -6.60 -3.18
N LEU A 58 -14.77 -5.95 -3.99
CA LEU A 58 -15.23 -5.23 -5.18
C LEU A 58 -15.26 -6.10 -6.44
N LYS A 59 -14.55 -7.23 -6.44
CA LYS A 59 -14.41 -8.13 -7.60
C LYS A 59 -13.94 -7.41 -8.88
N TRP A 60 -13.03 -6.45 -8.70
CA TRP A 60 -12.40 -5.74 -9.81
C TRP A 60 -11.18 -6.48 -10.35
N LEU A 61 -10.54 -7.24 -9.49
CA LEU A 61 -9.41 -8.12 -9.79
C LEU A 61 -9.79 -9.56 -9.43
N LYS A 62 -9.03 -10.51 -9.90
CA LYS A 62 -9.10 -11.88 -9.40
C LYS A 62 -8.59 -11.91 -7.97
N GLU A 63 -9.16 -12.78 -7.15
CA GLU A 63 -8.68 -12.99 -5.79
C GLU A 63 -7.22 -13.49 -5.82
N GLY A 64 -6.35 -12.84 -5.06
CA GLY A 64 -4.91 -13.16 -5.05
C GLY A 64 -4.11 -12.53 -6.20
N GLU A 65 -4.74 -11.86 -7.15
CA GLU A 65 -4.06 -11.33 -8.35
C GLU A 65 -2.92 -10.37 -7.99
N LEU A 66 -3.09 -9.50 -7.01
CA LEU A 66 -2.03 -8.58 -6.61
C LEU A 66 -0.84 -9.31 -5.98
N ILE A 67 -1.12 -10.39 -5.26
CA ILE A 67 -0.09 -11.22 -4.62
C ILE A 67 0.67 -12.00 -5.68
N ASP A 68 -0.03 -12.60 -6.64
CA ASP A 68 0.58 -13.34 -7.75
C ASP A 68 1.43 -12.44 -8.66
N ARG A 69 1.04 -11.17 -8.81
CA ARG A 69 1.77 -10.17 -9.59
C ARG A 69 2.86 -9.42 -8.82
N LEU A 70 3.06 -9.76 -7.55
CA LEU A 70 4.07 -9.14 -6.69
C LEU A 70 5.47 -9.05 -7.34
N PRO A 71 6.02 -10.10 -7.97
CA PRO A 71 7.34 -10.01 -8.59
C PRO A 71 7.41 -8.93 -9.66
N ILE A 72 6.35 -8.79 -10.47
CA ILE A 72 6.26 -7.77 -11.54
C ILE A 72 6.10 -6.37 -10.94
N ILE A 73 5.26 -6.24 -9.92
CA ILE A 73 5.01 -4.98 -9.22
C ILE A 73 6.30 -4.45 -8.57
N GLN A 74 7.16 -5.34 -8.09
CA GLN A 74 8.44 -5.00 -7.45
C GLN A 74 9.58 -4.70 -8.43
N MET A 75 9.45 -5.03 -9.70
CA MET A 75 10.46 -4.68 -10.72
C MET A 75 10.60 -3.16 -10.91
N VAL A 76 9.55 -2.41 -10.62
CA VAL A 76 9.60 -0.95 -10.65
C VAL A 76 10.23 -0.46 -9.35
N PRO A 77 11.40 0.22 -9.40
CA PRO A 77 12.01 0.77 -8.19
C PRO A 77 11.10 1.82 -7.58
N GLY A 78 10.74 1.65 -6.30
CA GLY A 78 9.86 2.56 -5.59
C GLY A 78 9.13 1.92 -4.42
N LEU A 79 8.13 2.62 -3.91
CA LEU A 79 7.28 2.14 -2.83
C LEU A 79 6.37 1.02 -3.33
N ILE A 80 6.44 -0.14 -2.70
CA ILE A 80 5.60 -1.32 -3.02
C ILE A 80 4.11 -0.95 -3.02
N ALA A 81 3.69 -0.15 -2.05
CA ALA A 81 2.32 0.36 -1.97
C ALA A 81 1.92 1.22 -3.18
N GLY A 82 2.81 2.13 -3.60
CA GLY A 82 2.62 2.96 -4.79
C GLY A 82 2.55 2.13 -6.06
N ASN A 83 3.43 1.14 -6.20
CA ASN A 83 3.45 0.25 -7.37
C ASN A 83 2.15 -0.57 -7.47
N SER A 84 1.60 -1.05 -6.35
CA SER A 84 0.31 -1.72 -6.33
C SER A 84 -0.84 -0.79 -6.76
N ALA A 85 -0.80 0.47 -6.31
CA ALA A 85 -1.78 1.48 -6.70
C ALA A 85 -1.70 1.82 -8.19
N ILE A 86 -0.49 1.88 -8.75
CA ILE A 86 -0.27 2.03 -10.19
C ILE A 86 -0.90 0.87 -10.96
N TYR A 87 -0.63 -0.37 -10.52
CA TYR A 87 -1.16 -1.55 -11.18
C TYR A 87 -2.69 -1.56 -11.22
N VAL A 88 -3.34 -1.40 -10.07
CA VAL A 88 -4.81 -1.39 -9.97
C VAL A 88 -5.40 -0.21 -10.73
N GLY A 89 -4.83 0.99 -10.57
CA GLY A 89 -5.27 2.19 -11.25
C GLY A 89 -5.20 2.06 -12.77
N LEU A 90 -4.07 1.53 -13.29
CA LEU A 90 -3.86 1.33 -14.72
C LEU A 90 -4.87 0.32 -15.29
N LYS A 91 -5.07 -0.79 -14.59
CA LYS A 91 -5.97 -1.86 -15.02
C LYS A 91 -7.44 -1.43 -15.05
N THR A 92 -7.86 -0.58 -14.11
CA THR A 92 -9.29 -0.25 -13.92
C THR A 92 -9.73 1.04 -14.63
N ALA A 93 -8.88 2.05 -14.70
CA ALA A 93 -9.23 3.37 -15.26
C ALA A 93 -8.11 4.00 -16.12
N GLY A 94 -7.06 3.23 -16.47
CA GLY A 94 -5.95 3.72 -17.28
C GLY A 94 -5.09 4.76 -16.54
N LEU A 95 -4.46 5.67 -17.28
CA LEU A 95 -3.56 6.69 -16.72
C LEU A 95 -4.22 7.58 -15.66
N TRP A 96 -5.49 7.93 -15.82
CA TRP A 96 -6.23 8.67 -14.80
C TRP A 96 -6.44 7.88 -13.51
N GLY A 97 -6.61 6.56 -13.64
CA GLY A 97 -6.64 5.66 -12.49
C GLY A 97 -5.32 5.67 -11.73
N VAL A 98 -4.20 5.62 -12.45
CA VAL A 98 -2.85 5.71 -11.86
C VAL A 98 -2.68 7.01 -11.06
N PHE A 99 -3.01 8.14 -11.68
CA PHE A 99 -2.86 9.44 -11.01
C PHE A 99 -3.70 9.53 -9.74
N VAL A 100 -4.96 9.13 -9.81
CA VAL A 100 -5.90 9.18 -8.69
C VAL A 100 -5.50 8.22 -7.57
N SER A 101 -5.07 6.99 -7.90
CA SER A 101 -4.65 6.01 -6.88
C SER A 101 -3.34 6.40 -6.19
N LEU A 102 -2.37 6.98 -6.92
CA LEU A 102 -1.14 7.51 -6.33
C LEU A 102 -1.42 8.67 -5.39
N LEU A 103 -2.27 9.62 -5.79
CA LEU A 103 -2.69 10.69 -4.90
C LEU A 103 -3.37 10.15 -3.65
N ALA A 104 -4.25 9.16 -3.79
CA ALA A 104 -4.97 8.56 -2.67
C ALA A 104 -4.04 7.90 -1.65
N VAL A 105 -2.97 7.23 -2.11
CA VAL A 105 -1.97 6.60 -1.23
C VAL A 105 -1.08 7.64 -0.56
N SER A 106 -0.72 8.72 -1.26
CA SER A 106 0.23 9.73 -0.77
C SER A 106 -0.41 10.75 0.17
N LEU A 107 -1.67 11.12 -0.05
CA LEU A 107 -2.37 12.17 0.70
C LEU A 107 -2.41 11.94 2.21
N PRO A 108 -2.78 10.77 2.75
CA PRO A 108 -2.84 10.56 4.19
C PRO A 108 -1.48 10.80 4.85
N SER A 109 -0.41 10.25 4.27
CA SER A 109 0.95 10.42 4.78
C SER A 109 1.39 11.88 4.72
N PHE A 110 1.10 12.57 3.62
CA PHE A 110 1.39 13.99 3.47
C PHE A 110 0.66 14.83 4.53
N CYS A 111 -0.64 14.61 4.72
CA CYS A 111 -1.42 15.34 5.71
C CYS A 111 -0.92 15.10 7.14
N ILE A 112 -0.61 13.84 7.48
CA ILE A 112 -0.11 13.48 8.82
C ILE A 112 1.25 14.10 9.07
N ILE A 113 2.20 13.99 8.13
CA ILE A 113 3.54 14.55 8.28
C ILE A 113 3.47 16.08 8.39
N THR A 114 2.64 16.72 7.56
CA THR A 114 2.45 18.18 7.60
C THR A 114 1.84 18.62 8.93
N ALA A 115 0.82 17.91 9.43
CA ALA A 115 0.22 18.21 10.74
C ALA A 115 1.24 18.06 11.89
N ILE A 116 2.06 17.00 11.84
CA ILE A 116 3.16 16.81 12.81
C ILE A 116 4.18 17.93 12.71
N ALA A 117 4.58 18.34 11.49
CA ALA A 117 5.55 19.39 11.27
C ALA A 117 5.08 20.74 11.84
N ILE A 118 3.80 21.11 11.59
CA ILE A 118 3.20 22.32 12.17
C ILE A 118 3.13 22.23 13.70
N GLY A 119 2.73 21.07 14.22
CA GLY A 119 2.66 20.83 15.66
C GLY A 119 4.03 20.83 16.34
N TYR A 120 5.08 20.45 15.60
CA TYR A 120 6.45 20.41 16.10
C TYR A 120 6.98 21.80 16.47
N GLU A 121 6.63 22.83 15.70
CA GLU A 121 7.01 24.24 16.01
C GLU A 121 6.35 24.74 17.32
N ALA A 122 5.18 24.20 17.65
CA ALA A 122 4.46 24.54 18.88
C ALA A 122 4.94 23.74 20.11
N LEU A 123 5.76 22.70 19.93
CA LEU A 123 6.28 21.90 21.03
C LEU A 123 7.36 22.65 21.80
N PRO A 124 7.28 22.70 23.15
CA PRO A 124 8.36 23.25 23.98
C PRO A 124 9.55 22.30 23.94
N LEU A 125 10.42 22.47 22.94
CA LEU A 125 11.59 21.60 22.71
C LEU A 125 12.60 21.65 23.87
N ASP A 126 12.54 22.69 24.69
CA ASP A 126 13.35 22.82 25.92
C ASP A 126 12.83 21.96 27.06
N ASN A 127 11.65 21.36 26.91
CA ASN A 127 11.09 20.48 27.94
C ASN A 127 11.86 19.15 27.98
N ARG A 128 12.39 18.82 29.17
CA ARG A 128 13.14 17.60 29.45
C ARG A 128 12.41 16.31 29.04
N TYR A 129 11.09 16.29 29.17
CA TYR A 129 10.27 15.13 28.80
C TYR A 129 10.19 14.96 27.28
N VAL A 130 10.08 16.04 26.53
CA VAL A 130 10.06 16.04 25.07
C VAL A 130 11.41 15.57 24.53
N GLN A 131 12.51 16.14 25.05
CA GLN A 131 13.86 15.70 24.68
C GLN A 131 14.12 14.22 25.01
N GLY A 132 13.68 13.76 26.20
CA GLY A 132 13.78 12.36 26.58
C GLY A 132 13.02 11.42 25.66
N ALA A 133 11.82 11.78 25.22
CA ALA A 133 11.04 11.01 24.26
C ALA A 133 11.75 10.90 22.89
N PHE A 134 12.28 12.01 22.37
CA PHE A 134 13.03 11.99 21.09
C PHE A 134 14.34 11.17 21.21
N LEU A 135 15.06 11.27 22.32
CA LEU A 135 16.23 10.45 22.57
C LEU A 135 15.89 8.96 22.62
N GLY A 136 14.81 8.61 23.31
CA GLY A 136 14.30 7.23 23.38
C GLY A 136 13.94 6.68 22.00
N LEU A 137 13.21 7.44 21.18
CA LEU A 137 12.86 7.06 19.81
C LEU A 137 14.11 6.84 18.94
N ARG A 138 15.07 7.74 18.97
CA ARG A 138 16.31 7.63 18.20
C ARG A 138 17.09 6.37 18.61
N SER A 139 17.22 6.13 19.91
CA SER A 139 17.92 4.95 20.45
C SER A 139 17.21 3.65 20.06
N ALA A 140 15.87 3.61 20.12
CA ALA A 140 15.08 2.46 19.74
C ALA A 140 15.24 2.12 18.25
N ILE A 141 15.19 3.12 17.36
CA ILE A 141 15.39 2.93 15.90
C ILE A 141 16.79 2.38 15.63
N SER A 142 17.83 2.97 16.25
CA SER A 142 19.20 2.48 16.10
C SER A 142 19.35 1.05 16.59
N GLY A 143 18.72 0.69 17.72
CA GLY A 143 18.70 -0.66 18.26
C GLY A 143 18.04 -1.67 17.33
N VAL A 144 16.90 -1.32 16.72
CA VAL A 144 16.20 -2.18 15.74
C VAL A 144 17.06 -2.42 14.51
N ILE A 145 17.71 -1.38 13.99
CA ILE A 145 18.61 -1.51 12.82
C ILE A 145 19.75 -2.46 13.14
N LEU A 146 20.43 -2.26 14.26
CA LEU A 146 21.54 -3.14 14.70
C LEU A 146 21.06 -4.59 14.90
N ALA A 147 19.94 -4.78 15.58
CA ALA A 147 19.37 -6.11 15.80
C ALA A 147 19.04 -6.82 14.48
N THR A 148 18.55 -6.08 13.49
CA THR A 148 18.24 -6.62 12.16
C THR A 148 19.51 -7.04 11.43
N ILE A 149 20.57 -6.25 11.50
CA ILE A 149 21.89 -6.57 10.92
C ILE A 149 22.44 -7.84 11.55
N PHE A 150 22.48 -7.92 12.88
CA PHE A 150 22.96 -9.12 13.58
C PHE A 150 22.12 -10.35 13.29
N LYS A 151 20.82 -10.23 13.18
CA LYS A 151 19.92 -11.34 12.84
C LYS A 151 20.09 -11.83 11.39
N SER A 152 20.43 -10.94 10.49
CA SER A 152 20.63 -11.26 9.08
C SER A 152 22.04 -11.80 8.77
N TRP A 153 23.02 -11.51 9.62
CA TRP A 153 24.42 -11.90 9.43
C TRP A 153 24.63 -13.41 9.21
N PRO A 154 24.03 -14.33 10.00
CA PRO A 154 24.22 -15.78 9.79
C PRO A 154 23.60 -16.33 8.51
N ARG A 155 22.76 -15.55 7.82
CA ARG A 155 22.12 -15.99 6.57
C ARG A 155 22.92 -15.59 5.32
N ILE A 156 23.94 -14.76 5.49
CA ILE A 156 24.76 -14.23 4.39
C ILE A 156 26.09 -15.01 4.29
N MET A 157 26.51 -15.70 5.35
CA MET A 157 27.64 -16.65 5.37
C MET A 157 27.13 -18.07 5.18
#